data_716d372353a638653f3175c6267697ee
#
_entry.id   716d372353a638653f3175c6267697ee
#
_cell.length_a   1.000
_cell.length_b   1.000
_cell.length_c   1.000
_cell.angle_alpha   90.00
_cell.angle_beta   90.00
_cell.angle_gamma   90.00
#
_symmetry.space_group_name_H-M   'P 1'
#
loop_
_entity.id
_entity.type
_entity.pdbx_description
1 polymer ?
#
loop_
_entity_poly.entity_id
_entity_poly.type
_entity_poly.pdbx_seq_one_letter_code
_entity_poly.pdbx_strand_id
1 'polypeptide(L)'
;MTERYCEGERFADLSFTEETFEDCDFTDCVFADCSFTKCELDHTTLNECKFVRCEITGLRSTHSSVQSLDFEDCRLQEIEWAPLMSNGAFPDPIHTLKGAV
;
A
#
# COMPACT_ATOMS: atom_id res chain seq x y z
N MET A 1 -13.64 -0.16 -1.31
CA MET A 1 -13.24 0.12 -2.71
C MET A 1 -13.14 -1.19 -3.45
N THR A 2 -13.83 -1.34 -4.55
CA THR A 2 -13.93 -2.61 -5.27
C THR A 2 -13.69 -2.42 -6.77
N GLU A 3 -12.91 -3.32 -7.35
CA GLU A 3 -12.63 -3.33 -8.79
C GLU A 3 -12.16 -1.99 -9.34
N ARG A 4 -11.14 -1.43 -8.72
CA ARG A 4 -10.56 -0.16 -9.17
C ARG A 4 -9.23 -0.42 -9.84
N TYR A 5 -9.03 0.20 -10.98
CA TYR A 5 -7.78 0.15 -11.69
C TYR A 5 -7.29 1.58 -11.88
N CYS A 6 -6.19 1.90 -11.21
CA CYS A 6 -5.63 3.24 -11.25
C CYS A 6 -4.20 3.19 -11.75
N GLU A 7 -3.88 4.06 -12.69
CA GLU A 7 -2.54 4.13 -13.23
C GLU A 7 -2.14 5.60 -13.34
N GLY A 8 -1.00 5.92 -12.72
CA GLY A 8 -0.50 7.28 -12.75
C GLY A 8 -1.36 8.29 -12.02
N GLU A 9 -2.16 7.83 -11.06
CA GLU A 9 -3.07 8.69 -10.31
C GLU A 9 -2.42 9.21 -9.05
N ARG A 10 -2.88 10.35 -8.57
CA ARG A 10 -2.41 10.92 -7.33
C ARG A 10 -3.57 11.12 -6.36
N PHE A 11 -3.41 10.59 -5.17
CA PHE A 11 -4.40 10.70 -4.10
C PHE A 11 -3.79 11.53 -2.97
N ALA A 12 -4.53 12.51 -2.46
CA ALA A 12 -4.03 13.37 -1.40
C ALA A 12 -5.10 13.65 -0.36
N ASP A 13 -4.64 13.73 0.89
CA ASP A 13 -5.50 14.10 2.03
C ASP A 13 -6.71 13.17 2.21
N LEU A 14 -6.50 11.88 1.98
CA LEU A 14 -7.55 10.88 2.15
C LEU A 14 -7.35 10.10 3.43
N SER A 15 -8.47 9.66 4.01
CA SER A 15 -8.44 8.87 5.23
C SER A 15 -9.32 7.64 5.05
N PHE A 16 -8.73 6.47 5.23
CA PHE A 16 -9.44 5.20 5.10
C PHE A 16 -9.40 4.47 6.42
N THR A 17 -10.57 4.15 6.97
CA THR A 17 -10.67 3.42 8.23
C THR A 17 -11.51 2.17 8.02
N GLU A 18 -10.93 1.01 8.37
CA GLU A 18 -11.59 -0.28 8.22
C GLU A 18 -12.10 -0.50 6.80
N GLU A 19 -11.35 -0.01 5.83
CA GLU A 19 -11.72 -0.13 4.42
C GLU A 19 -11.09 -1.38 3.80
N THR A 20 -11.85 -2.05 2.97
CA THR A 20 -11.35 -3.20 2.23
C THR A 20 -11.18 -2.83 0.77
N PHE A 21 -9.98 -3.03 0.25
CA PHE A 21 -9.67 -2.82 -1.15
C PHE A 21 -9.74 -4.18 -1.81
N GLU A 22 -10.78 -4.40 -2.60
CA GLU A 22 -11.05 -5.70 -3.21
C GLU A 22 -10.92 -5.64 -4.72
N ASP A 23 -10.11 -6.54 -5.26
CA ASP A 23 -9.86 -6.61 -6.70
C ASP A 23 -9.39 -5.29 -7.29
N CYS A 24 -8.49 -4.62 -6.59
CA CYS A 24 -7.97 -3.33 -7.02
C CYS A 24 -6.56 -3.47 -7.57
N ASP A 25 -6.21 -2.59 -8.48
CA ASP A 25 -4.88 -2.55 -9.06
C ASP A 25 -4.42 -1.10 -9.11
N PHE A 26 -3.34 -0.81 -8.42
CA PHE A 26 -2.77 0.53 -8.40
C PHE A 26 -1.35 0.46 -8.97
N THR A 27 -1.14 1.10 -10.10
CA THR A 27 0.15 1.12 -10.76
C THR A 27 0.62 2.55 -10.94
N ASP A 28 1.86 2.81 -10.51
CA ASP A 28 2.47 4.12 -10.65
C ASP A 28 1.64 5.24 -9.99
N CYS A 29 1.01 4.92 -8.86
CA CYS A 29 0.16 5.87 -8.14
C CYS A 29 0.91 6.50 -6.97
N VAL A 30 0.49 7.70 -6.59
CA VAL A 30 1.08 8.42 -5.47
C VAL A 30 0.00 8.71 -4.43
N PHE A 31 0.29 8.36 -3.19
CA PHE A 31 -0.58 8.66 -2.04
C PHE A 31 0.17 9.64 -1.15
N ALA A 32 -0.37 10.85 -1.02
CA ALA A 32 0.26 11.89 -0.21
C ALA A 32 -0.65 12.36 0.91
N ASP A 33 -0.10 12.43 2.12
CA ASP A 33 -0.85 12.89 3.29
C ASP A 33 -2.11 12.07 3.53
N CYS A 34 -2.02 10.76 3.31
CA CYS A 34 -3.15 9.85 3.47
C CYS A 34 -2.99 9.01 4.73
N SER A 35 -4.11 8.52 5.24
CA SER A 35 -4.15 7.68 6.43
C SER A 35 -4.90 6.40 6.13
N PHE A 36 -4.31 5.28 6.51
CA PHE A 36 -4.91 3.96 6.32
C PHE A 36 -4.92 3.26 7.67
N THR A 37 -6.10 3.09 8.26
CA THR A 37 -6.23 2.47 9.57
C THR A 37 -7.07 1.20 9.48
N LYS A 38 -6.50 0.08 9.91
CA LYS A 38 -7.18 -1.21 9.91
C LYS A 38 -7.76 -1.56 8.54
N CYS A 39 -7.02 -1.26 7.49
CA CYS A 39 -7.44 -1.56 6.13
C CYS A 39 -7.02 -2.96 5.72
N GLU A 40 -7.70 -3.50 4.74
CA GLU A 40 -7.41 -4.84 4.23
C GLU A 40 -7.30 -4.81 2.71
N LEU A 41 -6.30 -5.52 2.20
CA LEU A 41 -6.12 -5.70 0.77
C LEU A 41 -6.56 -7.11 0.42
N ASP A 42 -7.49 -7.24 -0.53
CA ASP A 42 -7.98 -8.53 -0.97
C ASP A 42 -7.89 -8.60 -2.48
N HIS A 43 -7.05 -9.51 -2.99
CA HIS A 43 -6.78 -9.63 -4.43
C HIS A 43 -6.39 -8.28 -5.02
N THR A 44 -5.59 -7.53 -4.29
CA THR A 44 -5.19 -6.17 -4.66
C THR A 44 -3.71 -6.14 -4.97
N THR A 45 -3.34 -5.36 -5.97
CA THR A 45 -1.95 -5.21 -6.38
C THR A 45 -1.52 -3.77 -6.29
N LEU A 46 -0.36 -3.54 -5.66
CA LEU A 46 0.27 -2.23 -5.62
C LEU A 46 1.62 -2.35 -6.32
N ASN A 47 1.78 -1.64 -7.41
CA ASN A 47 2.99 -1.72 -8.21
C ASN A 47 3.54 -0.33 -8.51
N GLU A 48 4.80 -0.12 -8.14
CA GLU A 48 5.47 1.16 -8.34
C GLU A 48 4.70 2.34 -7.73
N CYS A 49 4.10 2.11 -6.57
CA CYS A 49 3.36 3.15 -5.86
C CYS A 49 4.24 3.86 -4.86
N LYS A 50 3.92 5.13 -4.62
CA LYS A 50 4.69 5.95 -3.68
C LYS A 50 3.76 6.49 -2.61
N PHE A 51 4.21 6.38 -1.37
CA PHE A 51 3.48 6.88 -0.20
C PHE A 51 4.31 7.98 0.44
N VAL A 52 3.76 9.19 0.50
CA VAL A 52 4.45 10.33 1.06
C VAL A 52 3.67 10.89 2.24
N ARG A 53 4.33 10.99 3.38
CA ARG A 53 3.72 11.50 4.60
C ARG A 53 2.41 10.79 4.94
N CYS A 54 2.40 9.48 4.75
CA CYS A 54 1.23 8.67 5.03
C CYS A 54 1.38 7.93 6.36
N GLU A 55 0.25 7.59 6.95
CA GLU A 55 0.23 6.79 8.16
C GLU A 55 -0.55 5.51 7.87
N ILE A 56 0.08 4.38 8.05
CA ILE A 56 -0.53 3.08 7.78
C ILE A 56 -0.46 2.24 9.04
N THR A 57 -1.61 1.90 9.60
CA THR A 57 -1.68 1.15 10.84
C THR A 57 -2.65 -0.03 10.69
N GLY A 58 -2.18 -1.23 11.04
CA GLY A 58 -3.05 -2.40 11.04
C GLY A 58 -3.42 -2.89 9.66
N LEU A 59 -2.51 -2.82 8.71
CA LEU A 59 -2.77 -3.28 7.34
C LEU A 59 -2.70 -4.80 7.27
N ARG A 60 -3.71 -5.40 6.69
CA ARG A 60 -3.78 -6.83 6.46
C ARG A 60 -3.94 -7.09 4.97
N SER A 61 -3.56 -8.27 4.53
CA SER A 61 -3.66 -8.59 3.11
C SER A 61 -3.98 -10.06 2.89
N THR A 62 -4.74 -10.32 1.83
CA THR A 62 -5.12 -11.66 1.42
C THR A 62 -5.00 -11.74 -0.10
N HIS A 63 -4.22 -12.70 -0.58
CA HIS A 63 -4.01 -12.91 -2.02
C HIS A 63 -3.64 -11.61 -2.74
N SER A 64 -2.86 -10.78 -2.07
CA SER A 64 -2.46 -9.49 -2.63
C SER A 64 -0.96 -9.44 -2.79
N SER A 65 -0.47 -8.54 -3.62
CA SER A 65 0.95 -8.38 -3.84
C SER A 65 1.34 -6.91 -3.92
N VAL A 66 2.58 -6.64 -3.54
CA VAL A 66 3.14 -5.31 -3.63
C VAL A 66 4.50 -5.42 -4.30
N GLN A 67 4.87 -4.43 -5.08
CA GLN A 67 6.14 -4.43 -5.78
C GLN A 67 6.62 -3.00 -5.98
N SER A 68 7.90 -2.77 -5.70
CA SER A 68 8.55 -1.49 -5.92
C SER A 68 7.83 -0.32 -5.23
N LEU A 69 7.51 -0.49 -3.96
CA LEU A 69 6.89 0.57 -3.19
C LEU A 69 7.93 1.54 -2.64
N ASP A 70 7.61 2.82 -2.66
CA ASP A 70 8.44 3.84 -2.04
C ASP A 70 7.67 4.46 -0.88
N PHE A 71 8.33 4.51 0.28
CA PHE A 71 7.75 5.16 1.46
C PHE A 71 8.65 6.32 1.85
N GLU A 72 8.05 7.50 1.96
CA GLU A 72 8.80 8.70 2.33
C GLU A 72 8.07 9.43 3.45
N ASP A 73 8.76 9.59 4.59
CA ASP A 73 8.21 10.23 5.78
C ASP A 73 6.90 9.60 6.23
N CYS A 74 6.83 8.28 6.18
CA CYS A 74 5.63 7.55 6.55
C CYS A 74 5.75 6.90 7.92
N ARG A 75 4.62 6.65 8.55
CA ARG A 75 4.55 5.88 9.79
C ARG A 75 3.88 4.57 9.49
N LEU A 76 4.60 3.48 9.72
CA LEU A 76 4.12 2.13 9.40
C LEU A 76 4.06 1.32 10.69
N GLN A 77 2.88 0.86 11.08
CA GLN A 77 2.68 0.07 12.28
C GLN A 77 1.74 -1.10 12.02
N GLU A 78 2.03 -2.23 12.67
CA GLU A 78 1.17 -3.41 12.62
C GLU A 78 0.81 -3.83 11.19
N ILE A 79 1.80 -3.88 10.32
CA ILE A 79 1.60 -4.30 8.94
C ILE A 79 2.00 -5.75 8.80
N GLU A 80 1.12 -6.56 8.24
CA GLU A 80 1.42 -7.96 7.97
C GLU A 80 2.12 -8.07 6.63
N TRP A 81 3.45 -8.08 6.67
CA TRP A 81 4.25 -8.16 5.45
C TRP A 81 4.30 -9.55 4.83
N ALA A 82 4.23 -10.59 5.66
CA ALA A 82 4.42 -11.96 5.19
C ALA A 82 3.52 -12.35 4.01
N PRO A 83 2.21 -12.09 4.05
CA PRO A 83 1.37 -12.41 2.90
C PRO A 83 1.73 -11.63 1.64
N LEU A 84 2.27 -10.43 1.80
CA LEU A 84 2.68 -9.59 0.69
C LEU A 84 4.01 -10.02 0.09
N MET A 85 4.83 -10.70 0.89
CA MET A 85 6.16 -11.13 0.51
C MET A 85 6.20 -12.64 0.22
N SER A 86 5.09 -13.20 -0.17
CA SER A 86 4.99 -14.62 -0.41
C SER A 86 5.83 -15.05 -1.61
N ASN A 87 6.17 -16.35 -1.61
CA ASN A 87 6.91 -16.95 -2.72
C ASN A 87 8.32 -16.39 -2.90
N GLY A 88 8.95 -16.04 -1.79
CA GLY A 88 10.32 -15.54 -1.83
C GLY A 88 10.43 -14.31 -2.70
N ALA A 89 9.53 -13.38 -2.47
CA ALA A 89 9.42 -12.18 -3.27
C ALA A 89 10.76 -11.60 -3.71
N PHE A 90 10.99 -11.61 -4.98
CA PHE A 90 12.17 -11.05 -5.59
C PHE A 90 11.74 -10.36 -6.86
N PRO A 91 12.05 -9.10 -7.03
CA PRO A 91 12.76 -8.21 -6.11
C PRO A 91 11.95 -7.85 -4.87
N ASP A 92 12.58 -7.14 -3.94
CA ASP A 92 11.93 -6.69 -2.72
C ASP A 92 10.67 -5.88 -3.04
N PRO A 93 9.58 -6.10 -2.31
CA PRO A 93 8.36 -5.32 -2.53
C PRO A 93 8.53 -3.85 -2.19
N ILE A 94 9.47 -3.53 -1.32
CA ILE A 94 9.74 -2.15 -0.93
C ILE A 94 11.00 -1.67 -1.62
N HIS A 95 10.86 -0.69 -2.49
CA HIS A 95 11.97 -0.11 -3.22
C HIS A 95 12.74 0.90 -2.37
N THR A 96 12.02 1.78 -1.70
CA THR A 96 12.63 2.82 -0.89
C THR A 96 11.86 3.01 0.41
N LEU A 97 12.59 3.12 1.51
CA LEU A 97 12.00 3.38 2.82
C LEU A 97 12.76 4.54 3.43
N LYS A 98 12.33 5.75 3.14
CA LYS A 98 13.03 6.96 3.53
C LYS A 98 12.25 7.74 4.57
N GLY A 99 12.88 7.99 5.72
CA GLY A 99 12.22 8.73 6.79
C GLY A 99 11.01 8.02 7.37
N ALA A 100 10.87 6.72 7.14
CA ALA A 100 9.73 5.96 7.66
C ALA A 100 10.02 5.42 9.05
N VAL A 101 8.98 5.28 9.81
CA VAL A 101 9.07 4.81 11.19
C VAL A 101 8.31 3.51 11.37
#